data_f739753c09d35fcdb9481525c179ffd8
#
_entry.id   f739753c09d35fcdb9481525c179ffd8
#
_cell.length_a   1.000
_cell.length_b   1.000
_cell.length_c   1.000
_cell.angle_alpha   90.00
_cell.angle_beta   90.00
_cell.angle_gamma   90.00
#
_symmetry.space_group_name_H-M   'P 1'
#
loop_
_entity.id
_entity.type
_entity.pdbx_description
1 polymer ?
#
loop_
_entity_poly.entity_id
_entity_poly.type
_entity_poly.pdbx_seq_one_letter_code
_entity_poly.pdbx_strand_id
1 'polypeptide(L)'
;YNRIAGYKQYYKSLVMLGVPIIIGQLGAIITGLADTIMVGQHSTEELAAASFVNNVINAFIIMGTGFSYNLTPLIGQNLAMNKKIVIGGWLKNSLVANMTTTLLLIAVLLGIYLNLDSLGQPEELLPLIRPYFAVSLVSILFVMLYNSFRQFVEGIANPSISMWVLLTGNLLNIIGNYILIYGKCGMPELGLLGAGISTFISRIIMLLLLSLIHI
;
A
#
# COMPACT_ATOMS: atom_id res chain seq x y z
N TYR A 1 43.00 -5.95 -13.71
CA TYR A 1 41.86 -6.19 -14.65
C TYR A 1 40.66 -6.83 -13.98
N ASN A 2 40.80 -7.69 -12.95
CA ASN A 2 39.70 -8.38 -12.29
C ASN A 2 38.81 -7.46 -11.38
N ARG A 3 39.32 -6.35 -10.86
CA ARG A 3 38.51 -5.46 -9.99
C ARG A 3 37.39 -4.72 -10.76
N ILE A 4 37.69 -4.26 -11.98
CA ILE A 4 36.71 -3.51 -12.80
C ILE A 4 35.57 -4.43 -13.28
N ALA A 5 35.86 -5.69 -13.61
CA ALA A 5 34.85 -6.69 -13.98
C ALA A 5 33.88 -6.98 -12.79
N GLY A 6 34.42 -7.05 -11.57
CA GLY A 6 33.62 -7.22 -10.37
C GLY A 6 32.64 -6.04 -10.15
N TYR A 7 33.11 -4.79 -10.27
CA TYR A 7 32.24 -3.60 -10.12
C TYR A 7 31.11 -3.58 -11.15
N LYS A 8 31.36 -3.92 -12.41
CA LYS A 8 30.34 -3.96 -13.46
C LYS A 8 29.21 -4.94 -13.12
N GLN A 9 29.54 -6.09 -12.55
CA GLN A 9 28.56 -7.09 -12.14
C GLN A 9 27.72 -6.60 -10.95
N TYR A 10 28.32 -5.96 -9.95
CA TYR A 10 27.61 -5.34 -8.83
C TYR A 10 26.65 -4.23 -9.28
N TYR A 11 27.10 -3.33 -10.14
CA TYR A 11 26.24 -2.28 -10.71
C TYR A 11 25.06 -2.85 -11.48
N LYS A 12 25.29 -3.89 -12.31
CA LYS A 12 24.23 -4.56 -13.04
C LYS A 12 23.19 -5.16 -12.09
N SER A 13 23.61 -5.82 -11.02
CA SER A 13 22.70 -6.40 -10.02
C SER A 13 21.90 -5.32 -9.29
N LEU A 14 22.54 -4.23 -8.88
CA LEU A 14 21.86 -3.08 -8.25
C LEU A 14 20.80 -2.46 -9.15
N VAL A 15 21.11 -2.27 -10.44
CA VAL A 15 20.16 -1.71 -11.41
C VAL A 15 19.00 -2.68 -11.63
N MET A 16 19.28 -3.98 -11.80
CA MET A 16 18.23 -5.00 -11.99
C MET A 16 17.27 -5.13 -10.81
N LEU A 17 17.74 -4.89 -9.58
CA LEU A 17 16.90 -4.90 -8.38
C LEU A 17 16.21 -3.54 -8.15
N GLY A 18 16.91 -2.44 -8.40
CA GLY A 18 16.42 -1.10 -8.13
C GLY A 18 15.37 -0.61 -9.13
N VAL A 19 15.54 -0.89 -10.43
CA VAL A 19 14.62 -0.41 -11.46
C VAL A 19 13.17 -0.89 -11.25
N PRO A 20 12.88 -2.17 -10.97
CA PRO A 20 11.52 -2.60 -10.68
C PRO A 20 10.91 -1.89 -9.46
N ILE A 21 11.70 -1.68 -8.41
CA ILE A 21 11.24 -0.98 -7.21
C ILE A 21 10.86 0.47 -7.56
N ILE A 22 11.72 1.18 -8.33
CA ILE A 22 11.46 2.56 -8.76
C ILE A 22 10.20 2.63 -9.62
N ILE A 23 10.05 1.73 -10.60
CA ILE A 23 8.85 1.67 -11.46
C ILE A 23 7.59 1.45 -10.61
N GLY A 24 7.63 0.54 -9.65
CA GLY A 24 6.52 0.32 -8.73
C GLY A 24 6.16 1.57 -7.92
N GLN A 25 7.16 2.28 -7.38
CA GLN A 25 6.93 3.51 -6.62
C GLN A 25 6.38 4.65 -7.50
N LEU A 26 6.89 4.81 -8.72
CA LEU A 26 6.34 5.77 -9.67
C LEU A 26 4.88 5.44 -10.02
N GLY A 27 4.55 4.15 -10.20
CA GLY A 27 3.17 3.71 -10.40
C GLY A 27 2.26 4.10 -9.25
N ALA A 28 2.70 3.92 -7.99
CA ALA A 28 1.93 4.32 -6.82
C ALA A 28 1.71 5.85 -6.75
N ILE A 29 2.73 6.66 -7.09
CA ILE A 29 2.60 8.12 -7.15
C ILE A 29 1.58 8.54 -8.22
N ILE A 30 1.66 7.94 -9.42
CA ILE A 30 0.73 8.22 -10.53
C ILE A 30 -0.70 7.87 -10.11
N THR A 31 -0.91 6.75 -9.43
CA THR A 31 -2.22 6.35 -8.93
C THR A 31 -2.75 7.35 -7.90
N GLY A 32 -1.94 7.79 -6.95
CA GLY A 32 -2.33 8.81 -5.98
C GLY A 32 -2.71 10.15 -6.64
N LEU A 33 -2.01 10.55 -7.72
CA LEU A 33 -2.37 11.72 -8.52
C LEU A 33 -3.70 11.50 -9.26
N ALA A 34 -3.91 10.32 -9.86
CA ALA A 34 -5.15 9.98 -10.53
C ALA A 34 -6.35 10.01 -9.57
N ASP A 35 -6.21 9.41 -8.38
CA ASP A 35 -7.23 9.46 -7.34
C ASP A 35 -7.59 10.90 -6.97
N THR A 36 -6.58 11.74 -6.73
CA THR A 36 -6.77 13.15 -6.38
C THR A 36 -7.49 13.93 -7.48
N ILE A 37 -7.09 13.73 -8.75
CA ILE A 37 -7.70 14.38 -9.89
C ILE A 37 -9.16 13.92 -10.08
N MET A 38 -9.42 12.61 -10.00
CA MET A 38 -10.75 12.05 -10.21
C MET A 38 -11.74 12.51 -9.14
N VAL A 39 -11.34 12.49 -7.86
CA VAL A 39 -12.17 13.00 -6.77
C VAL A 39 -12.35 14.50 -6.87
N GLY A 40 -11.29 15.25 -7.20
CA GLY A 40 -11.36 16.71 -7.35
C GLY A 40 -12.21 17.18 -8.53
N GLN A 41 -12.30 16.39 -9.62
CA GLN A 41 -13.20 16.65 -10.74
C GLN A 41 -14.66 16.35 -10.39
N HIS A 42 -14.92 15.48 -9.44
CA HIS A 42 -16.26 15.14 -8.98
C HIS A 42 -16.80 16.23 -8.03
N SER A 43 -16.05 16.58 -6.96
CA SER A 43 -16.41 17.63 -6.01
C SER A 43 -15.17 18.17 -5.27
N THR A 44 -15.13 19.50 -5.08
CA THR A 44 -14.11 20.16 -4.26
C THR A 44 -14.25 19.83 -2.75
N GLU A 45 -15.45 19.61 -2.28
CA GLU A 45 -15.73 19.20 -0.91
C GLU A 45 -15.23 17.77 -0.65
N GLU A 46 -15.49 16.86 -1.58
CA GLU A 46 -14.96 15.50 -1.53
C GLU A 46 -13.43 15.48 -1.55
N LEU A 47 -12.80 16.34 -2.36
CA LEU A 47 -11.35 16.48 -2.39
C LEU A 47 -10.79 16.96 -1.06
N ALA A 48 -11.46 17.93 -0.42
CA ALA A 48 -11.06 18.41 0.91
C ALA A 48 -11.17 17.30 1.95
N ALA A 49 -12.30 16.57 1.97
CA ALA A 49 -12.52 15.42 2.86
C ALA A 49 -11.48 14.31 2.61
N ALA A 50 -11.22 13.96 1.34
CA ALA A 50 -10.21 12.98 0.96
C ALA A 50 -8.81 13.39 1.42
N SER A 51 -8.44 14.65 1.24
CA SER A 51 -7.12 15.18 1.62
C SER A 51 -6.88 15.06 3.12
N PHE A 52 -7.88 15.40 3.94
CA PHE A 52 -7.78 15.23 5.39
C PHE A 52 -7.57 13.77 5.77
N VAL A 53 -8.45 12.87 5.31
CA VAL A 53 -8.38 11.45 5.65
C VAL A 53 -7.07 10.83 5.15
N ASN A 54 -6.68 11.10 3.90
CA ASN A 54 -5.47 10.55 3.32
C ASN A 54 -4.20 11.00 4.05
N ASN A 55 -4.13 12.25 4.50
CA ASN A 55 -2.99 12.74 5.30
C ASN A 55 -2.88 11.99 6.62
N VAL A 56 -3.99 11.81 7.34
CA VAL A 56 -4.00 11.04 8.59
C VAL A 56 -3.62 9.59 8.34
N ILE A 57 -4.31 8.91 7.42
CA ILE A 57 -4.09 7.49 7.11
C ILE A 57 -2.66 7.23 6.60
N ASN A 58 -2.13 8.08 5.70
CA ASN A 58 -0.78 7.92 5.16
C ASN A 58 0.31 8.05 6.23
N ALA A 59 0.15 8.94 7.21
CA ALA A 59 1.09 9.03 8.32
C ALA A 59 1.24 7.67 9.04
N PHE A 60 0.13 7.00 9.31
CA PHE A 60 0.12 5.68 9.96
C PHE A 60 0.62 4.56 9.03
N ILE A 61 0.29 4.62 7.73
CA ILE A 61 0.83 3.69 6.73
C ILE A 61 2.36 3.81 6.67
N ILE A 62 2.91 5.01 6.66
CA ILE A 62 4.37 5.23 6.63
C ILE A 62 5.03 4.64 7.88
N MET A 63 4.45 4.86 9.07
CA MET A 63 4.96 4.28 10.31
C MET A 63 4.98 2.73 10.26
N GLY A 64 3.88 2.11 9.85
CA GLY A 64 3.79 0.66 9.74
C GLY A 64 4.69 0.08 8.65
N THR A 65 4.80 0.76 7.51
CA THR A 65 5.68 0.35 6.41
C THR A 65 7.16 0.44 6.82
N GLY A 66 7.55 1.49 7.54
CA GLY A 66 8.90 1.63 8.08
C GLY A 66 9.29 0.45 8.97
N PHE A 67 8.36 -0.05 9.79
CA PHE A 67 8.57 -1.27 10.58
C PHE A 67 8.76 -2.50 9.70
N SER A 68 7.99 -2.64 8.63
CA SER A 68 8.05 -3.77 7.69
C SER A 68 9.38 -3.85 6.92
N TYR A 69 10.05 -2.72 6.66
CA TYR A 69 11.30 -2.66 5.88
C TYR A 69 12.46 -3.45 6.49
N ASN A 70 12.43 -3.75 7.79
CA ASN A 70 13.45 -4.57 8.43
C ASN A 70 13.51 -6.02 7.90
N LEU A 71 12.44 -6.52 7.28
CA LEU A 71 12.39 -7.90 6.79
C LEU A 71 13.31 -8.12 5.59
N THR A 72 13.38 -7.19 4.64
CA THR A 72 14.19 -7.31 3.41
C THR A 72 15.66 -7.60 3.67
N PRO A 73 16.40 -6.83 4.51
CA PRO A 73 17.80 -7.13 4.78
C PRO A 73 17.99 -8.44 5.54
N LEU A 74 17.07 -8.81 6.45
CA LEU A 74 17.13 -10.08 7.19
C LEU A 74 16.99 -11.28 6.24
N ILE A 75 16.07 -11.24 5.31
CA ILE A 75 15.89 -12.27 4.28
C ILE A 75 17.12 -12.34 3.39
N GLY A 76 17.62 -11.20 2.87
CA GLY A 76 18.79 -11.14 2.00
C GLY A 76 20.05 -11.71 2.66
N GLN A 77 20.31 -11.40 3.93
CA GLN A 77 21.42 -11.96 4.70
C GLN A 77 21.32 -13.49 4.87
N ASN A 78 20.14 -14.00 5.24
CA ASN A 78 19.94 -15.44 5.41
C ASN A 78 20.01 -16.19 4.07
N LEU A 79 19.55 -15.57 2.99
CA LEU A 79 19.68 -16.11 1.65
C LEU A 79 21.16 -16.22 1.23
N ALA A 80 21.95 -15.18 1.47
CA ALA A 80 23.39 -15.18 1.19
C ALA A 80 24.17 -16.24 2.01
N MET A 81 23.70 -16.52 3.24
CA MET A 81 24.26 -17.60 4.10
C MET A 81 23.68 -18.99 3.76
N ASN A 82 22.86 -19.14 2.72
CA ASN A 82 22.19 -20.38 2.32
C ASN A 82 21.30 -21.02 3.42
N LYS A 83 20.78 -20.23 4.33
CA LYS A 83 19.91 -20.66 5.46
C LYS A 83 18.42 -20.64 5.08
N LYS A 84 18.03 -21.39 4.05
CA LYS A 84 16.68 -21.37 3.49
C LYS A 84 15.57 -21.72 4.50
N ILE A 85 15.81 -22.64 5.43
CA ILE A 85 14.82 -23.05 6.45
C ILE A 85 14.45 -21.87 7.36
N VAL A 86 15.41 -21.00 7.67
CA VAL A 86 15.22 -19.84 8.55
C VAL A 86 14.39 -18.76 7.86
N ILE A 87 14.44 -18.65 6.54
CA ILE A 87 13.77 -17.62 5.76
C ILE A 87 12.23 -17.69 5.92
N GLY A 88 11.65 -18.91 5.88
CA GLY A 88 10.21 -19.08 6.11
C GLY A 88 9.78 -18.69 7.53
N GLY A 89 10.64 -18.96 8.54
CA GLY A 89 10.42 -18.51 9.91
C GLY A 89 10.39 -16.98 10.04
N TRP A 90 11.27 -16.27 9.32
CA TRP A 90 11.28 -14.81 9.31
C TRP A 90 10.01 -14.21 8.70
N LEU A 91 9.48 -14.80 7.62
CA LEU A 91 8.20 -14.35 7.06
C LEU A 91 7.06 -14.51 8.07
N LYS A 92 6.94 -15.69 8.69
CA LYS A 92 5.89 -15.95 9.69
C LYS A 92 5.98 -14.96 10.86
N ASN A 93 7.17 -14.76 11.41
CA ASN A 93 7.38 -13.84 12.52
C ASN A 93 7.09 -12.39 12.11
N SER A 94 7.48 -11.99 10.90
CA SER A 94 7.18 -10.66 10.35
C SER A 94 5.68 -10.44 10.17
N LEU A 95 4.93 -11.44 9.67
CA LEU A 95 3.48 -11.35 9.55
C LEU A 95 2.81 -11.12 10.91
N VAL A 96 3.23 -11.88 11.93
CA VAL A 96 2.69 -11.71 13.30
C VAL A 96 3.05 -10.33 13.86
N ALA A 97 4.31 -9.91 13.73
CA ALA A 97 4.77 -8.62 14.23
C ALA A 97 4.08 -7.44 13.52
N ASN A 98 3.98 -7.50 12.18
CA ASN A 98 3.26 -6.48 11.40
C ASN A 98 1.77 -6.45 11.72
N MET A 99 1.14 -7.62 11.94
CA MET A 99 -0.27 -7.69 12.35
C MET A 99 -0.48 -7.02 13.71
N THR A 100 0.38 -7.33 14.68
CA THR A 100 0.32 -6.71 16.02
C THR A 100 0.49 -5.20 15.93
N THR A 101 1.51 -4.74 15.19
CA THR A 101 1.75 -3.30 14.97
C THR A 101 0.53 -2.66 14.28
N THR A 102 -0.03 -3.31 13.26
CA THR A 102 -1.21 -2.82 12.55
C THR A 102 -2.42 -2.68 13.46
N LEU A 103 -2.68 -3.65 14.33
CA LEU A 103 -3.78 -3.58 15.29
C LEU A 103 -3.62 -2.41 16.27
N LEU A 104 -2.39 -2.14 16.73
CA LEU A 104 -2.10 -0.97 17.56
C LEU A 104 -2.35 0.35 16.81
N LEU A 105 -1.90 0.44 15.55
CA LEU A 105 -2.14 1.62 14.72
C LEU A 105 -3.64 1.83 14.44
N ILE A 106 -4.38 0.74 14.17
CA ILE A 106 -5.84 0.78 14.00
C ILE A 106 -6.54 1.24 15.28
N ALA A 107 -6.09 0.79 16.45
CA ALA A 107 -6.68 1.23 17.73
C ALA A 107 -6.52 2.75 17.92
N VAL A 108 -5.36 3.32 17.59
CA VAL A 108 -5.13 4.77 17.65
C VAL A 108 -6.00 5.50 16.62
N LEU A 109 -6.04 5.01 15.38
CA LEU A 109 -6.88 5.59 14.32
C LEU A 109 -8.37 5.51 14.63
N LEU A 110 -8.81 4.45 15.29
CA LEU A 110 -10.18 4.33 15.77
C LEU A 110 -10.47 5.41 16.84
N GLY A 111 -9.51 5.68 17.73
CA GLY A 111 -9.60 6.81 18.66
C GLY A 111 -9.77 8.15 17.95
N ILE A 112 -9.01 8.40 16.88
CA ILE A 112 -9.14 9.58 16.03
C ILE A 112 -10.53 9.61 15.36
N TYR A 113 -10.95 8.49 14.79
CA TYR A 113 -12.27 8.35 14.13
C TYR A 113 -13.45 8.68 15.07
N LEU A 114 -13.39 8.19 16.31
CA LEU A 114 -14.45 8.44 17.30
C LEU A 114 -14.49 9.90 17.77
N ASN A 115 -13.39 10.64 17.65
CA ASN A 115 -13.27 12.04 18.04
C ASN A 115 -13.20 13.02 16.86
N LEU A 116 -13.66 12.63 15.67
CA LEU A 116 -13.60 13.46 14.46
C LEU A 116 -14.24 14.84 14.65
N ASP A 117 -15.33 14.92 15.39
CA ASP A 117 -16.06 16.17 15.66
C ASP A 117 -15.22 17.19 16.47
N SER A 118 -14.24 16.69 17.24
CA SER A 118 -13.35 17.52 18.08
C SER A 118 -12.10 18.00 17.34
N LEU A 119 -11.87 17.53 16.11
CA LEU A 119 -10.66 17.83 15.33
C LEU A 119 -10.75 19.13 14.51
N GLY A 120 -11.82 19.92 14.69
CA GLY A 120 -11.98 21.21 14.04
C GLY A 120 -12.22 21.14 12.53
N GLN A 121 -12.71 20.01 12.03
CA GLN A 121 -13.15 19.90 10.63
C GLN A 121 -14.52 20.58 10.46
N PRO A 122 -14.77 21.23 9.28
CA PRO A 122 -16.10 21.77 9.00
C PRO A 122 -17.18 20.69 9.12
N GLU A 123 -18.29 21.03 9.78
CA GLU A 123 -19.41 20.09 10.00
C GLU A 123 -19.97 19.55 8.67
N GLU A 124 -19.92 20.35 7.62
CA GLU A 124 -20.38 20.00 6.27
C GLU A 124 -19.56 18.86 5.64
N LEU A 125 -18.28 18.69 6.03
CA LEU A 125 -17.40 17.64 5.51
C LEU A 125 -17.51 16.33 6.31
N LEU A 126 -18.02 16.34 7.52
CA LEU A 126 -18.09 15.15 8.37
C LEU A 126 -18.89 13.98 7.74
N PRO A 127 -20.01 14.21 7.03
CA PRO A 127 -20.74 13.15 6.33
C PRO A 127 -19.91 12.47 5.24
N LEU A 128 -18.96 13.17 4.61
CA LEU A 128 -18.03 12.64 3.61
C LEU A 128 -16.81 11.96 4.26
N ILE A 129 -16.27 12.56 5.31
CA ILE A 129 -15.09 12.06 6.03
C ILE A 129 -15.38 10.73 6.69
N ARG A 130 -16.49 10.59 7.43
CA ARG A 130 -16.79 9.40 8.24
C ARG A 130 -16.80 8.10 7.42
N PRO A 131 -17.59 7.95 6.35
CA PRO A 131 -17.62 6.70 5.59
C PRO A 131 -16.30 6.42 4.88
N TYR A 132 -15.65 7.44 4.33
CA TYR A 132 -14.35 7.29 3.66
C TYR A 132 -13.24 6.90 4.64
N PHE A 133 -13.22 7.50 5.83
CA PHE A 133 -12.27 7.15 6.89
C PHE A 133 -12.47 5.71 7.35
N ALA A 134 -13.71 5.26 7.56
CA ALA A 134 -14.03 3.90 8.00
C ALA A 134 -13.52 2.85 7.00
N VAL A 135 -13.76 3.04 5.70
CA VAL A 135 -13.26 2.15 4.65
C VAL A 135 -11.73 2.16 4.61
N SER A 136 -11.13 3.34 4.69
CA SER A 136 -9.68 3.52 4.68
C SER A 136 -9.02 2.86 5.89
N LEU A 137 -9.62 2.96 7.07
CA LEU A 137 -9.15 2.33 8.31
C LEU A 137 -9.10 0.80 8.17
N VAL A 138 -10.17 0.18 7.68
CA VAL A 138 -10.19 -1.28 7.45
C VAL A 138 -9.13 -1.68 6.40
N SER A 139 -8.92 -0.85 5.39
CA SER A 139 -7.97 -1.14 4.32
C SER A 139 -6.49 -1.16 4.76
N ILE A 140 -6.14 -0.52 5.89
CA ILE A 140 -4.78 -0.55 6.45
C ILE A 140 -4.33 -1.98 6.75
N LEU A 141 -5.22 -2.83 7.25
CA LEU A 141 -4.89 -4.22 7.52
C LEU A 141 -4.32 -4.92 6.28
N PHE A 142 -4.97 -4.74 5.14
CA PHE A 142 -4.61 -5.40 3.89
C PHE A 142 -3.32 -4.83 3.30
N VAL A 143 -3.10 -3.52 3.39
CA VAL A 143 -1.86 -2.91 2.90
C VAL A 143 -0.65 -3.29 3.77
N MET A 144 -0.81 -3.46 5.07
CA MET A 144 0.27 -3.89 5.95
C MET A 144 0.64 -5.36 5.74
N LEU A 145 -0.36 -6.24 5.55
CA LEU A 145 -0.12 -7.63 5.18
C LEU A 145 0.56 -7.72 3.79
N TYR A 146 0.07 -6.96 2.82
CA TYR A 146 0.72 -6.85 1.51
C TYR A 146 2.18 -6.42 1.62
N ASN A 147 2.48 -5.38 2.43
CA ASN A 147 3.84 -4.92 2.65
C ASN A 147 4.76 -6.01 3.22
N SER A 148 4.27 -6.86 4.12
CA SER A 148 5.05 -7.98 4.67
C SER A 148 5.48 -8.97 3.57
N PHE A 149 4.54 -9.36 2.69
CA PHE A 149 4.85 -10.23 1.56
C PHE A 149 5.76 -9.53 0.54
N ARG A 150 5.52 -8.25 0.27
CA ARG A 150 6.34 -7.45 -0.62
C ARG A 150 7.79 -7.40 -0.15
N GLN A 151 8.04 -7.07 1.12
CA GLN A 151 9.38 -7.03 1.69
C GLN A 151 10.08 -8.41 1.64
N PHE A 152 9.32 -9.48 1.81
CA PHE A 152 9.84 -10.84 1.64
C PHE A 152 10.30 -11.10 0.20
N VAL A 153 9.46 -10.78 -0.79
CA VAL A 153 9.77 -10.97 -2.22
C VAL A 153 10.98 -10.15 -2.64
N GLU A 154 11.05 -8.90 -2.18
CA GLU A 154 12.20 -8.03 -2.43
C GLU A 154 13.46 -8.58 -1.74
N GLY A 155 13.33 -9.17 -0.55
CA GLY A 155 14.43 -9.81 0.20
C GLY A 155 15.01 -11.07 -0.47
N ILE A 156 14.18 -11.83 -1.20
CA ILE A 156 14.66 -12.96 -2.01
C ILE A 156 15.19 -12.55 -3.40
N ALA A 157 15.44 -11.24 -3.57
CA ALA A 157 15.98 -10.63 -4.79
C ALA A 157 15.08 -10.78 -6.05
N ASN A 158 13.75 -10.78 -5.87
CA ASN A 158 12.80 -10.83 -6.99
C ASN A 158 11.79 -9.66 -6.97
N PRO A 159 12.23 -8.40 -7.02
CA PRO A 159 11.36 -7.24 -6.94
C PRO A 159 10.43 -7.07 -8.16
N SER A 160 10.71 -7.77 -9.27
CA SER A 160 9.85 -7.71 -10.45
C SER A 160 8.44 -8.24 -10.19
N ILE A 161 8.30 -9.24 -9.33
CA ILE A 161 6.98 -9.78 -8.96
C ILE A 161 6.18 -8.71 -8.22
N SER A 162 6.75 -8.10 -7.18
CA SER A 162 6.08 -7.05 -6.41
C SER A 162 5.73 -5.84 -7.28
N MET A 163 6.59 -5.47 -8.23
CA MET A 163 6.33 -4.41 -9.20
C MET A 163 5.08 -4.72 -10.04
N TRP A 164 5.00 -5.91 -10.66
CA TRP A 164 3.86 -6.26 -11.51
C TRP A 164 2.55 -6.34 -10.73
N VAL A 165 2.57 -6.91 -9.53
CA VAL A 165 1.39 -6.94 -8.64
C VAL A 165 0.95 -5.53 -8.28
N LEU A 166 1.88 -4.63 -7.95
CA LEU A 166 1.59 -3.25 -7.63
C LEU A 166 1.00 -2.49 -8.83
N LEU A 167 1.59 -2.63 -10.02
CA LEU A 167 1.09 -1.98 -11.24
C LEU A 167 -0.31 -2.49 -11.60
N THR A 168 -0.56 -3.80 -11.47
CA THR A 168 -1.90 -4.39 -11.70
C THR A 168 -2.91 -3.84 -10.69
N GLY A 169 -2.57 -3.78 -9.41
CA GLY A 169 -3.43 -3.20 -8.38
C GLY A 169 -3.73 -1.71 -8.63
N ASN A 170 -2.73 -0.95 -9.04
CA ASN A 170 -2.88 0.46 -9.40
C ASN A 170 -3.82 0.65 -10.60
N LEU A 171 -3.67 -0.17 -11.64
CA LEU A 171 -4.56 -0.12 -12.81
C LEU A 171 -6.00 -0.45 -12.42
N LEU A 172 -6.21 -1.50 -11.63
CA LEU A 172 -7.53 -1.87 -11.12
C LEU A 172 -8.14 -0.78 -10.25
N ASN A 173 -7.33 -0.10 -9.44
CA ASN A 173 -7.77 1.03 -8.65
C ASN A 173 -8.27 2.18 -9.52
N ILE A 174 -7.52 2.60 -10.55
CA ILE A 174 -7.92 3.68 -11.48
C ILE A 174 -9.21 3.31 -12.21
N ILE A 175 -9.33 2.07 -12.70
CA ILE A 175 -10.56 1.60 -13.37
C ILE A 175 -11.74 1.57 -12.38
N GLY A 176 -11.53 1.04 -11.18
CA GLY A 176 -12.53 1.00 -10.12
C GLY A 176 -12.99 2.39 -9.70
N ASN A 177 -12.07 3.35 -9.58
CA ASN A 177 -12.39 4.75 -9.31
C ASN A 177 -13.28 5.34 -10.40
N TYR A 178 -12.93 5.14 -11.68
CA TYR A 178 -13.75 5.62 -12.79
C TYR A 178 -15.18 5.07 -12.76
N ILE A 179 -15.32 3.80 -12.39
CA ILE A 179 -16.63 3.14 -12.32
C ILE A 179 -17.43 3.64 -11.11
N LEU A 180 -16.80 3.66 -9.91
CA LEU A 180 -17.52 3.88 -8.66
C LEU A 180 -17.67 5.36 -8.27
N ILE A 181 -16.73 6.23 -8.64
CA ILE A 181 -16.88 7.68 -8.40
C ILE A 181 -17.98 8.23 -9.29
N TYR A 182 -17.95 7.91 -10.59
CA TYR A 182 -18.84 8.49 -11.60
C TYR A 182 -20.08 7.65 -11.93
N GLY A 183 -20.31 6.52 -11.24
CA GLY A 183 -21.47 5.68 -11.47
C GLY A 183 -21.53 5.08 -12.88
N LYS A 184 -20.39 4.64 -13.43
CA LYS A 184 -20.34 4.04 -14.77
C LYS A 184 -20.65 2.54 -14.75
N CYS A 185 -20.91 1.96 -15.93
CA CYS A 185 -21.18 0.52 -16.09
C CYS A 185 -22.39 0.00 -15.27
N GLY A 186 -23.39 0.83 -15.00
CA GLY A 186 -24.58 0.45 -14.23
C GLY A 186 -24.39 0.44 -12.71
N MET A 187 -23.25 0.86 -12.21
CA MET A 187 -23.00 1.02 -10.77
C MET A 187 -23.55 2.38 -10.29
N PRO A 188 -23.94 2.48 -9.01
CA PRO A 188 -24.34 3.76 -8.42
C PRO A 188 -23.14 4.71 -8.35
N GLU A 189 -23.42 6.00 -8.47
CA GLU A 189 -22.45 7.07 -8.25
C GLU A 189 -22.21 7.21 -6.74
N LEU A 190 -21.01 6.84 -6.31
CA LEU A 190 -20.65 6.80 -4.88
C LEU A 190 -19.68 7.93 -4.48
N GLY A 191 -19.19 8.71 -5.46
CA GLY A 191 -18.26 9.82 -5.20
C GLY A 191 -17.02 9.37 -4.42
N LEU A 192 -16.68 10.10 -3.37
CA LEU A 192 -15.53 9.82 -2.51
C LEU A 192 -15.55 8.42 -1.88
N LEU A 193 -16.73 7.93 -1.48
CA LEU A 193 -16.86 6.58 -0.93
C LEU A 193 -16.46 5.53 -1.97
N GLY A 194 -16.82 5.77 -3.24
CA GLY A 194 -16.43 4.92 -4.37
C GLY A 194 -14.91 4.81 -4.53
N ALA A 195 -14.18 5.92 -4.37
CA ALA A 195 -12.72 5.93 -4.36
C ALA A 195 -12.16 5.08 -3.21
N GLY A 196 -12.73 5.19 -2.01
CA GLY A 196 -12.35 4.38 -0.86
C GLY A 196 -12.55 2.89 -1.08
N ILE A 197 -13.70 2.50 -1.61
CA ILE A 197 -14.03 1.09 -1.91
C ILE A 197 -13.10 0.53 -3.00
N SER A 198 -12.86 1.29 -4.06
CA SER A 198 -11.94 0.89 -5.13
C SER A 198 -10.52 0.63 -4.58
N THR A 199 -10.01 1.55 -3.77
CA THR A 199 -8.71 1.41 -3.11
C THR A 199 -8.68 0.18 -2.19
N PHE A 200 -9.73 -0.05 -1.43
CA PHE A 200 -9.86 -1.20 -0.54
C PHE A 200 -9.82 -2.53 -1.32
N ILE A 201 -10.62 -2.65 -2.38
CA ILE A 201 -10.66 -3.84 -3.24
C ILE A 201 -9.30 -4.07 -3.90
N SER A 202 -8.65 -3.04 -4.43
CA SER A 202 -7.34 -3.14 -5.06
C SER A 202 -6.27 -3.64 -4.08
N ARG A 203 -6.30 -3.21 -2.82
CA ARG A 203 -5.40 -3.69 -1.75
C ARG A 203 -5.61 -5.16 -1.42
N ILE A 204 -6.86 -5.62 -1.39
CA ILE A 204 -7.17 -7.06 -1.22
C ILE A 204 -6.63 -7.86 -2.40
N ILE A 205 -6.87 -7.42 -3.63
CA ILE A 205 -6.39 -8.12 -4.83
C ILE A 205 -4.86 -8.20 -4.84
N MET A 206 -4.16 -7.09 -4.54
CA MET A 206 -2.69 -7.09 -4.44
C MET A 206 -2.18 -8.08 -3.39
N LEU A 207 -2.82 -8.14 -2.22
CA LEU A 207 -2.47 -9.10 -1.17
C LEU A 207 -2.68 -10.53 -1.65
N LEU A 208 -3.83 -10.84 -2.26
CA LEU A 208 -4.13 -12.18 -2.76
C LEU A 208 -3.16 -12.61 -3.86
N LEU A 209 -2.90 -11.75 -4.84
CA LEU A 209 -1.96 -12.04 -5.91
C LEU A 209 -0.56 -12.36 -5.37
N LEU A 210 -0.08 -11.56 -4.42
CA LEU A 210 1.25 -11.74 -3.87
C LEU A 210 1.35 -12.95 -2.94
N SER A 211 0.29 -13.26 -2.19
CA SER A 211 0.25 -14.45 -1.32
C SER A 211 0.19 -15.74 -2.11
N LEU A 212 -0.58 -15.80 -3.22
CA LEU A 212 -0.71 -16.98 -4.08
C LEU A 212 0.57 -17.32 -4.83
N ILE A 213 1.38 -16.35 -5.17
CA ILE A 213 2.68 -16.56 -5.84
C ILE A 213 3.71 -17.21 -4.87
N HIS A 214 3.45 -17.17 -3.56
CA HIS A 214 4.38 -17.63 -2.51
C HIS A 214 4.02 -18.96 -1.87
N ILE A 215 2.87 -19.52 -2.17
CA ILE A 215 2.46 -20.87 -1.78
C ILE A 215 2.94 -21.85 -2.86
#